data_986a7be65516eac4af84862d242c5950
#
_entry.id   986a7be65516eac4af84862d242c5950
#
_cell.length_a   1.000
_cell.length_b   1.000
_cell.length_c   1.000
_cell.angle_alpha   90.00
_cell.angle_beta   90.00
_cell.angle_gamma   90.00
#
_symmetry.space_group_name_H-M   'P 1'
#
loop_
_entity.id
_entity.type
_entity.pdbx_description
1 polymer ?
#
loop_
_entity_poly.entity_id
_entity_poly.type
_entity_poly.pdbx_seq_one_letter_code
_entity_poly.pdbx_strand_id
1 'polypeptide(L)'
;MNVVVYTTSTCPYCTQAKEFLSRRGVRFVEKDVSRDRAAATEMIRASGQRGVPVVMVDDQVVVGFDRPRLEQLLAPGAKPRLGLAVADAKKHAGMPGAYVGRVTPGAAGDRAGLRAGDVIIALDGRPVGAAAELEALAREFRAGQRVPVVYSREGQTLQAVLAF
;
A
#
# COMPACT_ATOMS: atom_id res chain seq x y z
N MET A 1 10.86 -0.36 -3.42
CA MET A 1 10.55 -0.58 -1.99
C MET A 1 10.69 0.74 -1.29
N ASN A 2 9.61 1.27 -0.79
CA ASN A 2 9.56 2.50 0.01
C ASN A 2 9.33 2.11 1.47
N VAL A 3 10.20 2.57 2.37
CA VAL A 3 10.08 2.27 3.80
C VAL A 3 9.97 3.57 4.58
N VAL A 4 8.92 3.68 5.39
CA VAL A 4 8.69 4.82 6.28
C VAL A 4 8.60 4.30 7.71
N VAL A 5 9.32 4.93 8.63
CA VAL A 5 9.32 4.60 10.06
C VAL A 5 8.77 5.78 10.84
N TYR A 6 7.61 5.60 11.45
CA TYR A 6 7.04 6.58 12.36
C TYR A 6 7.59 6.36 13.76
N THR A 7 8.14 7.40 14.35
CA THR A 7 8.91 7.34 15.59
C THR A 7 8.52 8.47 16.55
N THR A 8 9.06 8.39 17.77
CA THR A 8 9.23 9.51 18.67
C THR A 8 10.65 9.52 19.20
N SER A 9 11.14 10.67 19.67
CA SER A 9 12.51 10.84 20.12
C SER A 9 12.92 9.97 21.33
N THR A 10 11.96 9.50 22.11
CA THR A 10 12.18 8.74 23.37
C THR A 10 11.80 7.26 23.28
N CYS A 11 11.59 6.72 22.10
CA CYS A 11 11.09 5.37 21.90
C CYS A 11 12.24 4.34 21.68
N PRO A 12 12.53 3.44 22.62
CA PRO A 12 13.59 2.44 22.47
C PRO A 12 13.34 1.44 21.34
N TYR A 13 12.08 1.02 21.14
CA TYR A 13 11.69 0.12 20.05
C TYR A 13 11.81 0.77 18.66
N CYS A 14 11.66 2.09 18.58
CA CYS A 14 11.89 2.83 17.35
C CYS A 14 13.38 2.78 16.96
N THR A 15 14.28 2.91 17.95
CA THR A 15 15.73 2.76 17.73
C THR A 15 16.07 1.36 17.22
N GLN A 16 15.52 0.32 17.85
CA GLN A 16 15.72 -1.07 17.42
C GLN A 16 15.22 -1.31 15.98
N ALA A 17 14.05 -0.76 15.62
CA ALA A 17 13.51 -0.89 14.26
C ALA A 17 14.43 -0.20 13.23
N LYS A 18 14.93 1.01 13.53
CA LYS A 18 15.85 1.75 12.65
C LYS A 18 17.19 1.03 12.49
N GLU A 19 17.78 0.54 13.58
CA GLU A 19 19.01 -0.24 13.53
C GLU A 19 18.84 -1.52 12.71
N PHE A 20 17.74 -2.23 12.89
CA PHE A 20 17.43 -3.44 12.13
C PHE A 20 17.38 -3.17 10.63
N LEU A 21 16.69 -2.11 10.21
CA LEU A 21 16.60 -1.69 8.81
C LEU A 21 17.98 -1.28 8.27
N SER A 22 18.72 -0.48 9.03
CA SER A 22 20.07 0.00 8.65
C SER A 22 21.06 -1.14 8.47
N ARG A 23 21.09 -2.12 9.40
CA ARG A 23 21.97 -3.31 9.29
C ARG A 23 21.69 -4.16 8.06
N ARG A 24 20.47 -4.09 7.52
CA ARG A 24 20.07 -4.78 6.27
C ARG A 24 20.27 -3.91 5.02
N GLY A 25 20.82 -2.72 5.15
CA GLY A 25 21.01 -1.80 4.02
C GLY A 25 19.71 -1.23 3.45
N VAL A 26 18.61 -1.30 4.21
CA VAL A 26 17.31 -0.78 3.79
C VAL A 26 17.29 0.72 4.03
N ARG A 27 17.07 1.50 2.97
CA ARG A 27 16.82 2.94 3.08
C ARG A 27 15.40 3.17 3.56
N PHE A 28 15.23 4.07 4.51
CA PHE A 28 13.93 4.45 5.04
C PHE A 28 13.83 5.95 5.30
N VAL A 29 12.62 6.46 5.32
CA VAL A 29 12.30 7.82 5.76
C VAL A 29 11.79 7.75 7.19
N GLU A 30 12.43 8.47 8.09
CA GLU A 30 11.96 8.62 9.47
C GLU A 30 11.01 9.81 9.56
N LYS A 31 9.87 9.62 10.23
CA LYS A 31 8.90 10.67 10.55
C LYS A 31 8.65 10.70 12.06
N ASP A 32 9.07 11.78 12.72
CA ASP A 32 8.82 11.99 14.15
C ASP A 32 7.40 12.52 14.36
N VAL A 33 6.51 11.65 14.81
CA VAL A 33 5.09 11.97 15.02
C VAL A 33 4.83 12.85 16.24
N SER A 34 5.84 13.05 17.11
CA SER A 34 5.73 14.00 18.22
C SER A 34 5.89 15.46 17.78
N ARG A 35 6.51 15.67 16.62
CA ARG A 35 6.81 17.00 16.05
C ARG A 35 6.03 17.30 14.78
N ASP A 36 5.55 16.27 14.09
CA ASP A 36 4.82 16.37 12.82
C ASP A 36 3.41 15.81 12.97
N ARG A 37 2.42 16.71 13.08
CA ARG A 37 1.00 16.35 13.20
C ARG A 37 0.46 15.69 11.93
N ALA A 38 0.98 16.06 10.75
CA ALA A 38 0.57 15.43 9.50
C ALA A 38 1.06 13.98 9.45
N ALA A 39 2.32 13.73 9.83
CA ALA A 39 2.85 12.38 9.96
C ALA A 39 2.10 11.55 11.01
N ALA A 40 1.70 12.13 12.14
CA ALA A 40 0.90 11.45 13.15
C ALA A 40 -0.48 11.04 12.60
N THR A 41 -1.14 11.92 11.86
CA THR A 41 -2.43 11.64 11.23
C THR A 41 -2.29 10.55 10.16
N GLU A 42 -1.27 10.63 9.32
CA GLU A 42 -0.95 9.62 8.31
C GLU A 42 -0.71 8.24 8.94
N MET A 43 0.09 8.18 10.00
CA MET A 43 0.36 6.95 10.75
C MET A 43 -0.92 6.33 11.33
N ILE A 44 -1.76 7.13 11.99
CA ILE A 44 -3.01 6.66 12.59
C ILE A 44 -3.97 6.16 11.50
N ARG A 45 -4.09 6.89 10.40
CA ARG A 45 -4.93 6.48 9.26
C ARG A 45 -4.48 5.16 8.65
N ALA A 46 -3.17 4.94 8.53
CA ALA A 46 -2.60 3.73 7.95
C ALA A 46 -2.67 2.52 8.89
N SER A 47 -2.37 2.72 10.18
CA SER A 47 -2.19 1.63 11.14
C SER A 47 -3.37 1.42 12.09
N GLY A 48 -4.25 2.41 12.25
CA GLY A 48 -5.26 2.45 13.31
C GLY A 48 -4.68 2.63 14.72
N GLN A 49 -3.37 2.90 14.84
CA GLN A 49 -2.65 2.97 16.09
C GLN A 49 -2.13 4.38 16.37
N ARG A 50 -1.97 4.71 17.66
CA ARG A 50 -1.32 5.94 18.11
C ARG A 50 0.08 5.70 18.66
N GLY A 51 0.43 4.43 18.93
CA GLY A 51 1.74 4.04 19.43
C GLY A 51 2.78 3.93 18.33
N VAL A 52 4.04 4.06 18.70
CA VAL A 52 5.20 3.91 17.85
C VAL A 52 6.12 2.79 18.34
N PRO A 53 6.96 2.16 17.49
CA PRO A 53 7.10 2.44 16.07
C PRO A 53 5.94 1.90 15.24
N VAL A 54 5.67 2.54 14.13
CA VAL A 54 4.92 1.96 13.01
C VAL A 54 5.86 1.99 11.81
N VAL A 55 6.04 0.85 11.17
CA VAL A 55 6.88 0.73 9.98
C VAL A 55 5.98 0.42 8.79
N MET A 56 6.03 1.27 7.78
CA MET A 56 5.41 1.01 6.50
C MET A 56 6.46 0.50 5.52
N VAL A 57 6.21 -0.64 4.91
CA VAL A 57 7.01 -1.21 3.82
C VAL A 57 6.11 -1.29 2.61
N ASP A 58 6.30 -0.37 1.66
CA ASP A 58 5.38 -0.10 0.56
C ASP A 58 3.95 0.15 1.06
N ASP A 59 3.05 -0.82 0.92
CA ASP A 59 1.65 -0.80 1.37
C ASP A 59 1.38 -1.64 2.62
N GLN A 60 2.41 -2.24 3.20
CA GLN A 60 2.29 -3.10 4.37
C GLN A 60 2.64 -2.33 5.65
N VAL A 61 1.72 -2.39 6.62
CA VAL A 61 1.91 -1.75 7.91
C VAL A 61 2.33 -2.80 8.94
N VAL A 62 3.39 -2.48 9.66
CA VAL A 62 3.88 -3.26 10.81
C VAL A 62 3.80 -2.38 12.05
N VAL A 63 2.99 -2.80 13.00
CA VAL A 63 2.82 -2.10 14.28
C VAL A 63 3.82 -2.67 15.30
N GLY A 64 4.57 -1.78 15.94
CA GLY A 64 5.64 -2.17 16.84
C GLY A 64 6.89 -2.68 16.09
N PHE A 65 7.82 -3.26 16.85
CA PHE A 65 9.01 -3.92 16.29
C PHE A 65 8.76 -5.42 16.14
N ASP A 66 7.97 -5.79 15.12
CA ASP A 66 7.75 -7.18 14.72
C ASP A 66 8.82 -7.60 13.71
N ARG A 67 9.94 -8.11 14.24
CA ARG A 67 11.10 -8.52 13.44
C ARG A 67 10.77 -9.61 12.42
N PRO A 68 10.06 -10.73 12.74
CA PRO A 68 9.69 -11.74 11.77
C PRO A 68 8.87 -11.16 10.61
N ARG A 69 7.93 -10.29 10.93
CA ARG A 69 7.10 -9.64 9.90
C ARG A 69 7.91 -8.72 9.00
N LEU A 70 8.79 -7.91 9.57
CA LEU A 70 9.70 -7.07 8.80
C LEU A 70 10.62 -7.90 7.90
N GLU A 71 11.15 -9.03 8.40
CA GLU A 71 11.99 -9.94 7.61
C GLU A 71 11.25 -10.48 6.38
N GLN A 72 10.00 -10.88 6.54
CA GLN A 72 9.17 -11.33 5.43
C GLN A 72 8.94 -10.24 4.37
N LEU A 73 8.66 -9.01 4.83
CA LEU A 73 8.37 -7.89 3.93
C LEU A 73 9.62 -7.38 3.20
N LEU A 74 10.77 -7.46 3.85
CA LEU A 74 12.06 -7.01 3.32
C LEU A 74 12.79 -8.10 2.53
N ALA A 75 12.25 -9.32 2.47
CA ALA A 75 12.86 -10.42 1.74
C ALA A 75 12.99 -10.08 0.25
N PRO A 76 14.11 -10.44 -0.41
CA PRO A 76 14.24 -10.27 -1.85
C PRO A 76 13.12 -11.00 -2.58
N GLY A 77 12.31 -10.27 -3.36
CA GLY A 77 11.15 -10.82 -4.07
C GLY A 77 9.83 -10.75 -3.31
N ALA A 78 9.75 -10.04 -2.17
CA ALA A 78 8.49 -9.66 -1.58
C ALA A 78 7.66 -8.88 -2.63
N LYS A 79 6.51 -9.42 -3.01
CA LYS A 79 5.69 -8.82 -4.08
C LYS A 79 4.90 -7.64 -3.50
N PRO A 80 4.98 -6.48 -4.11
CA PRO A 80 4.14 -5.35 -3.73
C PRO A 80 2.66 -5.73 -3.93
N ARG A 81 1.81 -5.22 -3.07
CA ARG A 81 0.36 -5.43 -3.15
C ARG A 81 -0.31 -4.13 -3.55
N LEU A 82 -1.39 -4.24 -4.32
CA LEU A 82 -2.22 -3.10 -4.70
C LEU A 82 -2.83 -2.37 -3.48
N GLY A 83 -2.98 -3.09 -2.36
CA GLY A 83 -3.69 -2.58 -1.19
C GLY A 83 -5.17 -2.38 -1.42
N LEU A 84 -5.75 -3.15 -2.33
CA LEU A 84 -7.15 -3.12 -2.67
C LEU A 84 -7.83 -4.43 -2.24
N ALA A 85 -8.95 -4.33 -1.55
CA ALA A 85 -9.88 -5.44 -1.43
C ALA A 85 -10.85 -5.35 -2.61
N VAL A 86 -10.80 -6.33 -3.50
CA VAL A 86 -11.58 -6.33 -4.74
C VAL A 86 -12.57 -7.48 -4.81
N ALA A 87 -13.65 -7.28 -5.54
CA ALA A 87 -14.65 -8.28 -5.86
C ALA A 87 -15.02 -8.17 -7.35
N ASP A 88 -15.74 -9.15 -7.89
CA ASP A 88 -16.21 -9.08 -9.27
C ASP A 88 -17.21 -7.94 -9.45
N ALA A 89 -16.89 -7.00 -10.33
CA ALA A 89 -17.73 -5.85 -10.58
C ALA A 89 -19.09 -6.20 -11.20
N LYS A 90 -19.18 -7.32 -11.91
CA LYS A 90 -20.44 -7.80 -12.47
C LYS A 90 -21.54 -7.98 -11.41
N LYS A 91 -21.18 -8.34 -10.18
CA LYS A 91 -22.13 -8.50 -9.06
C LYS A 91 -22.48 -7.17 -8.37
N HIS A 92 -21.63 -6.16 -8.46
CA HIS A 92 -21.76 -4.90 -7.72
C HIS A 92 -22.12 -3.70 -8.60
N ALA A 93 -21.62 -3.68 -9.84
CA ALA A 93 -21.79 -2.56 -10.76
C ALA A 93 -22.40 -2.97 -12.12
N GLY A 94 -22.76 -4.25 -12.31
CA GLY A 94 -23.36 -4.76 -13.54
C GLY A 94 -22.45 -4.74 -14.78
N MET A 95 -21.16 -4.44 -14.60
CA MET A 95 -20.17 -4.34 -15.67
C MET A 95 -18.97 -5.24 -15.41
N PRO A 96 -18.21 -5.66 -16.45
CA PRO A 96 -16.98 -6.41 -16.24
C PRO A 96 -15.93 -5.54 -15.56
N GLY A 97 -15.08 -6.14 -14.72
CA GLY A 97 -14.02 -5.46 -14.00
C GLY A 97 -13.86 -5.94 -12.56
N ALA A 98 -12.93 -5.33 -11.86
CA ALA A 98 -12.69 -5.56 -10.44
C ALA A 98 -13.25 -4.37 -9.64
N TYR A 99 -14.29 -4.61 -8.87
CA TYR A 99 -14.89 -3.63 -7.97
C TYR A 99 -14.04 -3.45 -6.72
N VAL A 100 -13.71 -2.21 -6.42
CA VAL A 100 -12.92 -1.84 -5.24
C VAL A 100 -13.85 -1.68 -4.04
N GLY A 101 -13.83 -2.63 -3.12
CA GLY A 101 -14.60 -2.59 -1.87
C GLY A 101 -13.91 -1.79 -0.78
N ARG A 102 -12.57 -1.87 -0.72
CA ARG A 102 -11.76 -1.14 0.27
C ARG A 102 -10.38 -0.85 -0.29
N VAL A 103 -9.85 0.31 0.10
CA VAL A 103 -8.47 0.73 -0.19
C VAL A 103 -7.70 0.81 1.13
N THR A 104 -6.52 0.20 1.16
CA THR A 104 -5.63 0.29 2.31
C THR A 104 -4.92 1.66 2.28
N PRO A 105 -5.04 2.48 3.32
CA PRO A 105 -4.37 3.78 3.38
C PRO A 105 -2.85 3.64 3.20
N GLY A 106 -2.25 4.51 2.39
CA GLY A 106 -0.83 4.52 2.07
C GLY A 106 -0.37 3.46 1.05
N ALA A 107 -1.25 2.55 0.63
CA ALA A 107 -0.96 1.55 -0.39
C ALA A 107 -0.89 2.15 -1.81
N ALA A 108 -0.42 1.35 -2.78
CA ALA A 108 -0.31 1.79 -4.18
C ALA A 108 -1.64 2.32 -4.74
N GLY A 109 -2.76 1.66 -4.42
CA GLY A 109 -4.10 2.10 -4.82
C GLY A 109 -4.51 3.43 -4.19
N ASP A 110 -4.25 3.63 -2.90
CA ASP A 110 -4.55 4.90 -2.20
C ASP A 110 -3.71 6.05 -2.76
N ARG A 111 -2.41 5.82 -2.97
CA ARG A 111 -1.52 6.81 -3.58
C ARG A 111 -1.90 7.18 -5.01
N ALA A 112 -2.49 6.25 -5.75
CA ALA A 112 -3.03 6.49 -7.09
C ALA A 112 -4.41 7.16 -7.09
N GLY A 113 -5.00 7.42 -5.91
CA GLY A 113 -6.30 8.07 -5.77
C GLY A 113 -7.49 7.15 -6.02
N LEU A 114 -7.29 5.82 -6.00
CA LEU A 114 -8.39 4.85 -6.07
C LEU A 114 -9.22 4.89 -4.77
N ARG A 115 -10.50 4.62 -4.90
CA ARG A 115 -11.46 4.67 -3.79
C ARG A 115 -12.40 3.46 -3.81
N ALA A 116 -13.01 3.18 -2.69
CA ALA A 116 -14.13 2.24 -2.65
C ALA A 116 -15.24 2.71 -3.59
N GLY A 117 -15.79 1.80 -4.36
CA GLY A 117 -16.77 2.10 -5.40
C GLY A 117 -16.21 2.18 -6.82
N ASP A 118 -14.88 2.32 -6.98
CA ASP A 118 -14.26 2.26 -8.30
C ASP A 118 -14.34 0.87 -8.90
N VAL A 119 -14.39 0.79 -10.23
CA VAL A 119 -14.30 -0.46 -10.98
C VAL A 119 -13.05 -0.42 -11.86
N ILE A 120 -12.06 -1.24 -11.58
CA ILE A 120 -10.85 -1.35 -12.39
C ILE A 120 -11.18 -2.18 -13.63
N ILE A 121 -10.95 -1.60 -14.80
CA ILE A 121 -11.28 -2.17 -16.11
C ILE A 121 -10.05 -2.52 -16.95
N ALA A 122 -8.88 -1.93 -16.66
CA ALA A 122 -7.62 -2.31 -17.27
C ALA A 122 -6.42 -2.02 -16.35
N LEU A 123 -5.37 -2.84 -16.47
CA LEU A 123 -4.10 -2.68 -15.80
C LEU A 123 -2.98 -2.92 -16.81
N ASP A 124 -2.05 -1.95 -16.92
CA ASP A 124 -0.94 -1.99 -17.90
C ASP A 124 -1.41 -2.25 -19.34
N GLY A 125 -2.50 -1.59 -19.73
CA GLY A 125 -3.11 -1.77 -21.06
C GLY A 125 -3.83 -3.10 -21.25
N ARG A 126 -3.82 -4.01 -20.29
CA ARG A 126 -4.51 -5.30 -20.33
C ARG A 126 -5.90 -5.18 -19.70
N PRO A 127 -6.97 -5.67 -20.37
CA PRO A 127 -8.31 -5.62 -19.83
C PRO A 127 -8.44 -6.46 -18.56
N VAL A 128 -9.26 -5.99 -17.64
CA VAL A 128 -9.61 -6.67 -16.39
C VAL A 128 -11.13 -6.93 -16.42
N GLY A 129 -11.52 -8.18 -16.52
CA GLY A 129 -12.92 -8.59 -16.52
C GLY A 129 -13.45 -9.07 -15.17
N ALA A 130 -12.55 -9.44 -14.25
CA ALA A 130 -12.88 -9.96 -12.93
C ALA A 130 -11.80 -9.63 -11.89
N ALA A 131 -12.14 -9.74 -10.60
CA ALA A 131 -11.19 -9.50 -9.51
C ALA A 131 -9.97 -10.43 -9.57
N ALA A 132 -10.17 -11.71 -9.90
CA ALA A 132 -9.10 -12.69 -10.01
C ALA A 132 -8.06 -12.34 -11.09
N GLU A 133 -8.50 -11.74 -12.20
CA GLU A 133 -7.61 -11.29 -13.28
C GLU A 133 -6.77 -10.10 -12.82
N LEU A 134 -7.36 -9.13 -12.11
CA LEU A 134 -6.60 -8.03 -11.52
C LEU A 134 -5.52 -8.53 -10.57
N GLU A 135 -5.86 -9.48 -9.70
CA GLU A 135 -4.91 -10.06 -8.76
C GLU A 135 -3.79 -10.82 -9.47
N ALA A 136 -4.11 -11.57 -10.53
CA ALA A 136 -3.12 -12.29 -11.32
C ALA A 136 -2.14 -11.33 -12.01
N LEU A 137 -2.66 -10.28 -12.65
CA LEU A 137 -1.86 -9.24 -13.30
C LEU A 137 -0.98 -8.50 -12.28
N ALA A 138 -1.54 -8.14 -11.13
CA ALA A 138 -0.81 -7.42 -10.09
C ALA A 138 0.39 -8.20 -9.53
N ARG A 139 0.36 -9.54 -9.58
CA ARG A 139 1.47 -10.40 -9.15
C ARG A 139 2.68 -10.36 -10.08
N GLU A 140 2.53 -9.88 -11.29
CA GLU A 140 3.62 -9.78 -12.27
C GLU A 140 4.51 -8.57 -12.02
N PHE A 141 3.99 -7.52 -11.36
CA PHE A 141 4.71 -6.28 -11.11
C PHE A 141 5.63 -6.38 -9.88
N ARG A 142 6.62 -5.51 -9.85
CA ARG A 142 7.65 -5.45 -8.79
C ARG A 142 7.70 -4.06 -8.17
N ALA A 143 8.24 -3.99 -6.97
CA ALA A 143 8.49 -2.72 -6.29
C ALA A 143 9.32 -1.77 -7.17
N GLY A 144 8.92 -0.51 -7.21
CA GLY A 144 9.52 0.53 -8.04
C GLY A 144 8.94 0.68 -9.44
N GLN A 145 8.05 -0.22 -9.88
CA GLN A 145 7.38 -0.08 -11.17
C GLN A 145 6.22 0.90 -11.09
N ARG A 146 6.01 1.63 -12.17
CA ARG A 146 4.86 2.52 -12.37
C ARG A 146 3.97 1.92 -13.45
N VAL A 147 2.74 1.61 -13.06
CA VAL A 147 1.81 0.84 -13.90
C VAL A 147 0.53 1.65 -14.12
N PRO A 148 0.16 1.94 -15.36
CA PRO A 148 -1.08 2.63 -15.64
C PRO A 148 -2.29 1.74 -15.31
N VAL A 149 -3.27 2.33 -14.65
CA VAL A 149 -4.55 1.70 -14.33
C VAL A 149 -5.69 2.53 -14.90
N VAL A 150 -6.64 1.87 -15.53
CA VAL A 150 -7.89 2.47 -16.01
C VAL A 150 -9.03 1.96 -15.16
N TYR A 151 -9.86 2.86 -14.67
CA TYR A 151 -10.98 2.54 -13.82
C TYR A 151 -12.21 3.40 -14.13
N SER A 152 -13.37 2.90 -13.79
CA SER A 152 -14.63 3.62 -13.86
C SER A 152 -15.03 4.09 -12.47
N ARG A 153 -15.42 5.35 -12.35
CA ARG A 153 -16.01 5.98 -11.15
C ARG A 153 -17.25 6.73 -11.57
N GLU A 154 -18.40 6.38 -10.99
CA GLU A 154 -19.68 7.03 -11.29
C GLU A 154 -20.00 7.09 -12.80
N GLY A 155 -19.63 6.04 -13.53
CA GLY A 155 -19.84 5.95 -14.97
C GLY A 155 -18.81 6.67 -15.84
N GLN A 156 -17.83 7.37 -15.23
CA GLN A 156 -16.74 8.03 -15.95
C GLN A 156 -15.50 7.13 -15.97
N THR A 157 -14.85 7.05 -17.13
CA THR A 157 -13.58 6.35 -17.28
C THR A 157 -12.43 7.27 -16.93
N LEU A 158 -11.63 6.89 -15.95
CA LEU A 158 -10.50 7.64 -15.42
C LEU A 158 -9.22 6.81 -15.52
N GLN A 159 -8.08 7.49 -15.49
CA GLN A 159 -6.76 6.87 -15.49
C GLN A 159 -5.94 7.35 -14.30
N ALA A 160 -5.12 6.46 -13.76
CA ALA A 160 -4.14 6.78 -12.73
C ALA A 160 -2.88 5.93 -12.95
N VAL A 161 -1.84 6.17 -12.16
CA VAL A 161 -0.60 5.39 -12.17
C VAL A 161 -0.39 4.79 -10.78
N LEU A 162 -0.38 3.48 -10.74
CA LEU A 162 0.00 2.71 -9.56
C LEU A 162 1.53 2.73 -9.45
N ALA A 163 2.06 3.16 -8.32
CA ALA A 163 3.47 3.07 -7.99
C ALA A 163 3.67 1.91 -7.01
N PHE A 164 4.20 0.81 -7.49
CA PHE A 164 4.48 -0.39 -6.71
C PHE A 164 5.76 -0.27 -5.89
#